data_2d46f5a895d0271efe3c22837ca20713
#
_entry.id   2d46f5a895d0271efe3c22837ca20713
#
_cell.length_a   1.000
_cell.length_b   1.000
_cell.length_c   1.000
_cell.angle_alpha   90.00
_cell.angle_beta   90.00
_cell.angle_gamma   90.00
#
_symmetry.space_group_name_H-M   'P 1'
#
loop_
_entity.id
_entity.type
_entity.pdbx_description
1 polymer ?
#
loop_
_entity_poly.entity_id
_entity_poly.type
_entity_poly.pdbx_seq_one_letter_code
_entity_poly.pdbx_strand_id
1 'polypeptide(L)'
;AQCENFNTITIPTAQEASGVNPAFSEKRITKMAHYRNQYLNYIRENDLSADYVIVVDLDLKRIDLEGILHSLSIADTWDMVAANGVIYSPSAFFRCRYNDTYALVENGEEKMPQTEQSIREKQYKWARLKKNMPLMPVYSAFGGLTIYKYDALKDCKYSVLKNEDPRVGVRCEHFALCKQMREKGYDRIFINPAMKVVYGSYGLERLWSKLCRR
;
A
#
# COMPACT_ATOMS: atom_id res chain seq x y z
N ALA A 1 6.57 18.14 19.31
CA ALA A 1 6.26 16.79 19.81
C ALA A 1 7.53 15.96 19.66
N GLN A 2 8.13 15.58 20.77
CA GLN A 2 9.30 14.69 20.81
C GLN A 2 8.83 13.27 20.55
N CYS A 3 9.34 12.64 19.50
CA CYS A 3 9.24 11.19 19.35
C CYS A 3 10.19 10.53 20.34
N GLU A 4 9.72 10.28 21.55
CA GLU A 4 10.45 9.49 22.53
C GLU A 4 10.08 8.03 22.42
N ASN A 5 11.14 7.20 22.29
CA ASN A 5 11.16 5.75 22.43
C ASN A 5 10.46 4.91 21.34
N PHE A 6 11.21 4.60 20.30
CA PHE A 6 10.97 3.40 19.49
C PHE A 6 11.35 2.16 20.32
N ASN A 7 10.39 1.58 21.02
CA ASN A 7 10.58 0.26 21.61
C ASN A 7 10.71 -0.78 20.49
N THR A 8 11.86 -1.43 20.41
CA THR A 8 12.05 -2.56 19.50
C THR A 8 11.24 -3.74 20.01
N ILE A 9 10.08 -4.01 19.40
CA ILE A 9 9.26 -5.16 19.75
C ILE A 9 9.73 -6.34 18.90
N THR A 10 10.25 -7.38 19.56
CA THR A 10 10.55 -8.66 18.90
C THR A 10 9.25 -9.43 18.73
N ILE A 11 8.78 -9.57 17.49
CA ILE A 11 7.60 -10.38 17.18
C ILE A 11 8.05 -11.83 17.04
N PRO A 12 7.43 -12.80 17.78
CA PRO A 12 7.69 -14.22 17.60
C PRO A 12 7.41 -14.60 16.15
N THR A 13 8.34 -15.30 15.53
CA THR A 13 8.24 -15.66 14.12
C THR A 13 7.70 -17.08 14.01
N ALA A 14 6.56 -17.24 13.32
CA ALA A 14 6.12 -18.53 12.86
C ALA A 14 7.18 -19.13 11.87
N GLN A 15 7.36 -20.45 11.90
CA GLN A 15 8.22 -21.15 10.97
C GLN A 15 7.64 -20.98 9.56
N GLU A 16 8.40 -20.37 8.66
CA GLU A 16 7.94 -20.16 7.27
C GLU A 16 7.85 -21.51 6.55
N ALA A 17 6.76 -21.74 5.84
CA ALA A 17 6.62 -22.88 4.96
C ALA A 17 7.70 -22.83 3.85
N SER A 18 8.32 -23.95 3.54
CA SER A 18 9.31 -24.04 2.47
C SER A 18 8.67 -23.67 1.13
N GLY A 19 9.31 -22.78 0.37
CA GLY A 19 8.87 -22.37 -0.97
C GLY A 19 8.09 -21.04 -1.05
N VAL A 20 7.75 -20.42 0.07
CA VAL A 20 7.14 -19.07 0.07
C VAL A 20 8.20 -18.02 -0.29
N ASN A 21 7.86 -17.12 -1.21
CA ASN A 21 8.71 -15.97 -1.52
C ASN A 21 8.75 -15.03 -0.29
N PRO A 22 9.95 -14.69 0.24
CA PRO A 22 10.09 -13.86 1.44
C PRO A 22 9.35 -12.50 1.37
N ALA A 23 9.14 -11.96 0.16
CA ALA A 23 8.38 -10.72 -0.04
C ALA A 23 6.89 -10.86 0.34
N PHE A 24 6.34 -12.09 0.32
CA PHE A 24 4.95 -12.42 0.58
C PHE A 24 4.79 -13.33 1.81
N SER A 25 5.83 -13.42 2.65
CA SER A 25 5.81 -14.29 3.82
C SER A 25 4.91 -13.74 4.93
N GLU A 26 4.29 -14.63 5.68
CA GLU A 26 3.45 -14.30 6.83
C GLU A 26 4.22 -13.46 7.86
N LYS A 27 5.49 -13.83 8.13
CA LYS A 27 6.39 -13.10 9.02
C LYS A 27 6.51 -11.62 8.65
N ARG A 28 6.75 -11.34 7.35
CA ARG A 28 6.89 -9.96 6.88
C ARG A 28 5.57 -9.19 7.02
N ILE A 29 4.46 -9.79 6.59
CA ILE A 29 3.16 -9.12 6.59
C ILE A 29 2.63 -8.92 8.00
N THR A 30 2.85 -9.87 8.91
CA THR A 30 2.54 -9.70 10.34
C THR A 30 3.30 -8.50 10.94
N LYS A 31 4.59 -8.38 10.63
CA LYS A 31 5.41 -7.26 11.07
C LYS A 31 4.89 -5.91 10.51
N MET A 32 4.53 -5.88 9.24
CA MET A 32 3.95 -4.68 8.61
C MET A 32 2.60 -4.31 9.24
N ALA A 33 1.70 -5.29 9.42
CA ALA A 33 0.42 -5.09 10.09
C ALA A 33 0.59 -4.57 11.53
N HIS A 34 1.57 -5.11 12.27
CA HIS A 34 1.89 -4.64 13.62
C HIS A 34 2.31 -3.17 13.62
N TYR A 35 3.25 -2.76 12.76
CA TYR A 35 3.72 -1.37 12.69
C TYR A 35 2.60 -0.41 12.26
N ARG A 36 1.79 -0.81 11.27
CA ARG A 36 0.67 0.03 10.81
C ARG A 36 -0.42 0.16 11.89
N ASN A 37 -0.64 -0.85 12.70
CA ASN A 37 -1.57 -0.75 13.82
C ASN A 37 -1.12 0.22 14.92
N GLN A 38 0.18 0.56 15.03
CA GLN A 38 0.66 1.51 16.03
C GLN A 38 0.01 2.90 15.84
N TYR A 39 -0.05 3.41 14.61
CA TYR A 39 -0.68 4.72 14.38
C TYR A 39 -2.20 4.67 14.61
N LEU A 40 -2.87 3.56 14.26
CA LEU A 40 -4.30 3.38 14.54
C LEU A 40 -4.59 3.35 16.05
N ASN A 41 -3.75 2.63 16.80
CA ASN A 41 -3.87 2.59 18.26
C ASN A 41 -3.60 3.97 18.86
N TYR A 42 -2.54 4.67 18.41
CA TYR A 42 -2.24 6.02 18.88
C TYR A 42 -3.41 7.00 18.66
N ILE A 43 -4.04 6.95 17.48
CA ILE A 43 -5.21 7.81 17.19
C ILE A 43 -6.35 7.51 18.17
N ARG A 44 -6.63 6.21 18.45
CA ARG A 44 -7.71 5.79 19.35
C ARG A 44 -7.41 6.10 20.81
N GLU A 45 -6.22 5.78 21.27
CA GLU A 45 -5.80 5.98 22.68
C GLU A 45 -5.74 7.45 23.07
N ASN A 46 -5.51 8.34 22.10
CA ASN A 46 -5.48 9.79 22.32
C ASN A 46 -6.77 10.51 21.88
N ASP A 47 -7.81 9.75 21.50
CA ASP A 47 -9.11 10.27 21.04
C ASP A 47 -8.96 11.41 20.00
N LEU A 48 -8.06 11.18 19.03
CA LEU A 48 -7.79 12.19 18.01
C LEU A 48 -8.94 12.27 17.01
N SER A 49 -9.56 13.44 16.94
CA SER A 49 -10.59 13.73 15.94
C SER A 49 -9.93 14.20 14.64
N ALA A 50 -10.34 13.60 13.51
CA ALA A 50 -9.88 13.99 12.18
C ALA A 50 -10.96 13.65 11.15
N ASP A 51 -11.02 14.43 10.06
CA ASP A 51 -11.86 14.08 8.90
C ASP A 51 -11.19 13.01 8.05
N TYR A 52 -9.86 13.10 7.94
CA TYR A 52 -9.05 12.23 7.08
C TYR A 52 -7.78 11.76 7.79
N VAL A 53 -7.34 10.56 7.42
CA VAL A 53 -6.02 10.01 7.78
C VAL A 53 -5.23 9.77 6.51
N ILE A 54 -4.05 10.38 6.41
CA ILE A 54 -3.13 10.18 5.29
C ILE A 54 -2.00 9.28 5.76
N VAL A 55 -1.88 8.12 5.12
CA VAL A 55 -0.80 7.14 5.38
C VAL A 55 0.20 7.19 4.24
N VAL A 56 1.48 7.37 4.57
CA VAL A 56 2.55 7.58 3.59
C VAL A 56 3.73 6.67 3.89
N ASP A 57 4.24 5.96 2.89
CA ASP A 57 5.51 5.24 2.99
C ASP A 57 6.69 6.23 2.90
N LEU A 58 7.73 6.01 3.72
CA LEU A 58 8.87 6.93 3.84
C LEU A 58 9.92 6.77 2.72
N ASP A 59 9.79 5.77 1.86
CA ASP A 59 10.70 5.50 0.74
C ASP A 59 10.27 6.17 -0.58
N LEU A 60 9.30 7.06 -0.52
CA LEU A 60 8.87 7.86 -1.66
C LEU A 60 9.85 8.99 -1.96
N LYS A 61 10.22 9.15 -3.23
CA LYS A 61 11.08 10.26 -3.71
C LYS A 61 10.29 11.50 -4.10
N ARG A 62 9.06 11.33 -4.55
CA ARG A 62 8.20 12.43 -4.96
C ARG A 62 6.74 12.12 -4.69
N ILE A 63 6.05 13.13 -4.20
CA ILE A 63 4.61 13.13 -3.98
C ILE A 63 4.03 14.31 -4.80
N ASP A 64 2.99 14.04 -5.60
CA ASP A 64 2.25 15.08 -6.32
C ASP A 64 1.20 15.67 -5.38
N LEU A 65 1.47 16.87 -4.83
CA LEU A 65 0.57 17.56 -3.91
C LEU A 65 -0.75 17.98 -4.57
N GLU A 66 -0.73 18.32 -5.87
CA GLU A 66 -1.96 18.62 -6.61
C GLU A 66 -2.90 17.41 -6.64
N GLY A 67 -2.35 16.20 -6.73
CA GLY A 67 -3.13 14.96 -6.67
C GLY A 67 -3.79 14.73 -5.32
N ILE A 68 -3.14 15.11 -4.21
CA ILE A 68 -3.73 15.09 -2.87
C ILE A 68 -4.87 16.10 -2.80
N LEU A 69 -4.64 17.34 -3.21
CA LEU A 69 -5.66 18.38 -3.22
C LEU A 69 -6.85 18.02 -4.09
N HIS A 70 -6.60 17.44 -5.28
CA HIS A 70 -7.66 16.90 -6.13
C HIS A 70 -8.46 15.80 -5.42
N SER A 71 -7.80 14.88 -4.72
CA SER A 71 -8.51 13.82 -3.96
C SER A 71 -9.42 14.42 -2.90
N LEU A 72 -8.95 15.41 -2.14
CA LEU A 72 -9.73 16.08 -1.11
C LEU A 72 -10.88 16.92 -1.68
N SER A 73 -10.70 17.55 -2.85
CA SER A 73 -11.76 18.34 -3.51
C SER A 73 -12.96 17.51 -3.97
N ILE A 74 -12.79 16.20 -4.11
CA ILE A 74 -13.85 15.24 -4.49
C ILE A 74 -14.13 14.22 -3.39
N ALA A 75 -13.91 14.59 -2.13
CA ALA A 75 -13.99 13.68 -0.98
C ALA A 75 -15.37 13.01 -0.80
N ASP A 76 -16.45 13.62 -1.29
CA ASP A 76 -17.80 13.03 -1.24
C ASP A 76 -17.95 11.77 -2.10
N THR A 77 -17.03 11.53 -3.03
CA THR A 77 -17.11 10.43 -4.01
C THR A 77 -16.42 9.15 -3.55
N TRP A 78 -15.60 9.17 -2.51
CA TRP A 78 -14.80 8.03 -2.06
C TRP A 78 -14.80 7.89 -0.53
N ASP A 79 -14.48 6.70 -0.03
CA ASP A 79 -14.22 6.41 1.39
C ASP A 79 -12.72 6.18 1.64
N MET A 80 -12.02 5.72 0.61
CA MET A 80 -10.57 5.55 0.57
C MET A 80 -10.06 5.84 -0.84
N VAL A 81 -8.99 6.59 -0.96
CA VAL A 81 -8.31 6.82 -2.23
C VAL A 81 -6.81 6.60 -2.12
N ALA A 82 -6.30 5.66 -2.91
CA ALA A 82 -4.89 5.31 -2.99
C ALA A 82 -4.18 6.07 -4.12
N ALA A 83 -2.88 6.27 -3.98
CA ALA A 83 -2.07 6.92 -4.99
C ALA A 83 -1.79 6.01 -6.19
N ASN A 84 -1.52 6.65 -7.32
CA ASN A 84 -0.88 6.04 -8.48
C ASN A 84 0.63 5.94 -8.21
N GLY A 85 1.03 4.89 -7.46
CA GLY A 85 2.41 4.64 -7.06
C GLY A 85 3.23 4.04 -8.20
N VAL A 86 4.24 4.75 -8.66
CA VAL A 86 5.06 4.29 -9.78
C VAL A 86 6.54 4.20 -9.42
N ILE A 87 7.23 3.30 -10.11
CA ILE A 87 8.68 3.18 -10.07
C ILE A 87 9.24 3.20 -11.50
N TYR A 88 10.38 3.87 -11.68
CA TYR A 88 11.14 3.85 -12.92
C TYR A 88 12.31 2.89 -12.77
N SER A 89 12.31 1.80 -13.53
CA SER A 89 13.36 0.78 -13.44
C SER A 89 14.41 0.97 -14.54
N PRO A 90 15.69 1.15 -14.21
CA PRO A 90 16.77 1.20 -15.19
C PRO A 90 16.87 -0.07 -16.03
N SER A 91 16.63 -1.25 -15.43
CA SER A 91 16.65 -2.55 -16.11
C SER A 91 15.54 -2.73 -17.16
N ALA A 92 14.55 -1.83 -17.18
CA ALA A 92 13.46 -1.81 -18.13
C ALA A 92 13.54 -0.56 -19.04
N PHE A 93 14.74 -0.03 -19.33
CA PHE A 93 14.93 1.19 -20.12
C PHE A 93 14.10 2.36 -19.58
N PHE A 94 14.12 2.55 -18.24
CA PHE A 94 13.33 3.57 -17.53
C PHE A 94 11.82 3.51 -17.74
N ARG A 95 11.29 2.36 -18.16
CA ARG A 95 9.84 2.17 -18.26
C ARG A 95 9.19 2.31 -16.88
N CYS A 96 8.10 3.05 -16.87
CA CYS A 96 7.25 3.20 -15.71
C CYS A 96 6.56 1.87 -15.38
N ARG A 97 6.53 1.50 -14.11
CA ARG A 97 5.74 0.37 -13.58
C ARG A 97 4.92 0.86 -12.40
N TYR A 98 3.72 0.33 -12.25
CA TYR A 98 2.99 0.48 -10.99
C TYR A 98 3.70 -0.37 -9.92
N ASN A 99 3.99 0.22 -8.76
CA ASN A 99 4.89 -0.43 -7.80
C ASN A 99 4.17 -1.39 -6.85
N ASP A 100 3.15 -0.91 -6.16
CA ASP A 100 2.54 -1.63 -5.03
C ASP A 100 1.43 -2.59 -5.49
N THR A 101 1.79 -3.54 -6.35
CA THR A 101 0.84 -4.50 -6.94
C THR A 101 0.41 -5.61 -6.02
N TYR A 102 1.11 -5.80 -4.89
CA TYR A 102 0.72 -6.79 -3.90
C TYR A 102 -0.48 -6.33 -3.05
N ALA A 103 -0.55 -5.03 -2.73
CA ALA A 103 -1.71 -4.45 -2.09
C ALA A 103 -2.91 -4.29 -3.05
N LEU A 104 -2.65 -4.32 -4.37
CA LEU A 104 -3.64 -4.08 -5.40
C LEU A 104 -4.44 -5.34 -5.71
N VAL A 105 -5.74 -5.29 -5.40
CA VAL A 105 -6.73 -6.29 -5.80
C VAL A 105 -7.84 -5.58 -6.57
N GLU A 106 -8.13 -6.04 -7.78
CA GLU A 106 -9.21 -5.50 -8.60
C GLU A 106 -10.57 -6.01 -8.10
N ASN A 107 -11.64 -5.27 -8.35
CA ASN A 107 -12.99 -5.72 -8.01
C ASN A 107 -13.32 -7.01 -8.76
N GLY A 108 -13.83 -8.00 -8.04
CA GLY A 108 -14.10 -9.36 -8.56
C GLY A 108 -12.96 -10.36 -8.39
N GLU A 109 -11.75 -9.89 -8.02
CA GLU A 109 -10.61 -10.77 -7.75
C GLU A 109 -10.43 -11.12 -6.26
N GLU A 110 -11.24 -10.57 -5.38
CA GLU A 110 -11.09 -10.71 -3.92
C GLU A 110 -11.18 -12.16 -3.42
N LYS A 111 -11.90 -13.00 -4.15
CA LYS A 111 -12.05 -14.44 -3.82
C LYS A 111 -11.00 -15.33 -4.49
N MET A 112 -10.26 -14.80 -5.47
CA MET A 112 -9.23 -15.57 -6.18
C MET A 112 -7.91 -15.46 -5.44
N PRO A 113 -7.08 -16.53 -5.38
CA PRO A 113 -5.75 -16.43 -4.80
C PRO A 113 -4.87 -15.49 -5.63
N GLN A 114 -4.10 -14.63 -4.96
CA GLN A 114 -3.04 -13.87 -5.61
C GLN A 114 -1.87 -14.80 -5.92
N THR A 115 -1.35 -14.73 -7.14
CA THR A 115 -0.15 -15.45 -7.57
C THR A 115 0.97 -14.45 -7.88
N GLU A 116 2.22 -14.90 -7.86
CA GLU A 116 3.34 -14.06 -8.30
C GLU A 116 3.15 -13.54 -9.73
N GLN A 117 2.53 -14.33 -10.59
CA GLN A 117 2.22 -13.93 -11.97
C GLN A 117 1.20 -12.79 -11.99
N SER A 118 0.06 -12.93 -11.30
CA SER A 118 -0.98 -11.90 -11.26
C SER A 118 -0.46 -10.58 -10.68
N ILE A 119 0.38 -10.64 -9.64
CA ILE A 119 1.05 -9.48 -9.04
C ILE A 119 1.98 -8.80 -10.07
N ARG A 120 2.76 -9.58 -10.84
CA ARG A 120 3.68 -9.06 -11.87
C ARG A 120 2.94 -8.43 -13.04
N GLU A 121 1.87 -9.04 -13.53
CA GLU A 121 1.08 -8.53 -14.64
C GLU A 121 0.46 -7.16 -14.34
N LYS A 122 0.00 -6.96 -13.12
CA LYS A 122 -0.55 -5.68 -12.64
C LYS A 122 0.48 -4.53 -12.71
N GLN A 123 1.78 -4.81 -12.59
CA GLN A 123 2.83 -3.78 -12.72
C GLN A 123 2.77 -3.06 -14.07
N TYR A 124 2.46 -3.78 -15.13
CA TYR A 124 2.40 -3.23 -16.49
C TYR A 124 1.02 -2.71 -16.85
N LYS A 125 -0.03 -3.41 -16.44
CA LYS A 125 -1.43 -3.02 -16.66
C LYS A 125 -1.70 -1.64 -16.04
N TRP A 126 -1.36 -1.47 -14.78
CA TRP A 126 -1.63 -0.26 -14.01
C TRP A 126 -0.61 0.87 -14.20
N ALA A 127 0.53 0.61 -14.83
CA ALA A 127 1.50 1.65 -15.22
C ALA A 127 0.96 2.64 -16.29
N ARG A 128 -0.17 2.33 -16.91
CA ARG A 128 -0.78 3.12 -18.00
C ARG A 128 -1.71 4.23 -17.51
N LEU A 129 -1.88 4.39 -16.22
CA LEU A 129 -2.74 5.41 -15.64
C LEU A 129 -2.22 6.82 -16.01
N LYS A 130 -3.11 7.65 -16.54
CA LYS A 130 -2.84 9.05 -16.90
C LYS A 130 -3.56 9.99 -15.94
N LYS A 131 -2.95 11.12 -15.60
CA LYS A 131 -3.46 12.12 -14.64
C LYS A 131 -4.92 12.53 -14.86
N ASN A 132 -5.37 12.56 -16.11
CA ASN A 132 -6.71 12.99 -16.51
C ASN A 132 -7.76 11.85 -16.54
N MET A 133 -7.38 10.63 -16.15
CA MET A 133 -8.36 9.53 -16.05
C MET A 133 -9.23 9.69 -14.79
N PRO A 134 -10.45 9.15 -14.81
CA PRO A 134 -11.32 9.14 -13.62
C PRO A 134 -10.71 8.29 -12.50
N LEU A 135 -11.30 8.38 -11.30
CA LEU A 135 -10.98 7.46 -10.20
C LEU A 135 -11.18 6.01 -10.66
N MET A 136 -10.19 5.17 -10.40
CA MET A 136 -10.19 3.76 -10.80
C MET A 136 -10.68 2.90 -9.64
N PRO A 137 -11.86 2.27 -9.73
CA PRO A 137 -12.41 1.46 -8.64
C PRO A 137 -11.58 0.18 -8.47
N VAL A 138 -11.25 -0.13 -7.23
CA VAL A 138 -10.49 -1.33 -6.85
C VAL A 138 -11.07 -1.93 -5.58
N TYR A 139 -10.80 -3.22 -5.33
CA TYR A 139 -11.15 -3.85 -4.06
C TYR A 139 -10.20 -3.39 -2.95
N SER A 140 -8.90 -3.34 -3.23
CA SER A 140 -7.85 -2.95 -2.30
C SER A 140 -6.70 -2.29 -3.07
N ALA A 141 -6.07 -1.28 -2.48
CA ALA A 141 -4.82 -0.69 -2.96
C ALA A 141 -4.12 0.06 -1.81
N PHE A 142 -2.86 0.50 -2.05
CA PHE A 142 -2.18 1.44 -1.17
C PHE A 142 -1.34 2.43 -1.99
N GLY A 143 -0.48 1.95 -2.89
CA GLY A 143 0.29 2.78 -3.81
C GLY A 143 1.36 3.66 -3.16
N GLY A 144 1.72 3.42 -1.88
CA GLY A 144 2.69 4.21 -1.11
C GLY A 144 2.14 5.46 -0.43
N LEU A 145 0.95 5.91 -0.82
CA LEU A 145 0.19 6.96 -0.15
C LEU A 145 -1.29 6.67 -0.31
N THR A 146 -2.03 6.76 0.77
CA THR A 146 -3.49 6.59 0.77
C THR A 146 -4.13 7.57 1.72
N ILE A 147 -5.27 8.12 1.30
CA ILE A 147 -6.14 8.97 2.12
C ILE A 147 -7.38 8.16 2.46
N TYR A 148 -7.69 8.09 3.73
CA TYR A 148 -8.89 7.44 4.27
C TYR A 148 -9.81 8.49 4.88
N LYS A 149 -11.11 8.35 4.72
CA LYS A 149 -12.05 8.97 5.67
C LYS A 149 -11.83 8.35 7.04
N TYR A 150 -11.74 9.16 8.07
CA TYR A 150 -11.50 8.67 9.43
C TYR A 150 -12.59 7.68 9.88
N ASP A 151 -13.86 7.98 9.60
CA ASP A 151 -14.98 7.11 9.94
C ASP A 151 -14.90 5.72 9.29
N ALA A 152 -14.35 5.63 8.09
CA ALA A 152 -14.14 4.36 7.40
C ALA A 152 -12.98 3.53 8.02
N LEU A 153 -12.03 4.21 8.65
CA LEU A 153 -10.79 3.60 9.15
C LEU A 153 -10.81 3.31 10.66
N LYS A 154 -11.45 4.16 11.47
CA LYS A 154 -11.33 4.20 12.94
C LYS A 154 -11.52 2.86 13.65
N ASP A 155 -12.42 2.01 13.15
CA ASP A 155 -12.72 0.71 13.75
C ASP A 155 -12.13 -0.48 12.97
N CYS A 156 -11.19 -0.22 12.07
CA CYS A 156 -10.51 -1.24 11.29
C CYS A 156 -9.10 -1.49 11.83
N LYS A 157 -8.55 -2.65 11.56
CA LYS A 157 -7.17 -3.01 11.91
C LYS A 157 -6.47 -3.73 10.77
N TYR A 158 -5.19 -3.51 10.65
CA TYR A 158 -4.36 -4.32 9.77
C TYR A 158 -4.23 -5.74 10.35
N SER A 159 -4.40 -6.75 9.52
CA SER A 159 -4.27 -8.14 9.90
C SER A 159 -3.76 -8.98 8.73
N VAL A 160 -3.38 -10.21 9.02
CA VAL A 160 -2.90 -11.17 8.02
C VAL A 160 -4.03 -12.13 7.65
N LEU A 161 -4.27 -12.28 6.36
CA LEU A 161 -5.20 -13.27 5.83
C LEU A 161 -4.44 -14.27 4.97
N LYS A 162 -4.79 -15.54 5.09
CA LYS A 162 -4.21 -16.61 4.26
C LYS A 162 -4.52 -16.39 2.79
N ASN A 163 -3.60 -16.80 1.94
CA ASN A 163 -3.74 -16.88 0.50
C ASN A 163 -3.49 -18.33 0.06
N GLU A 164 -4.25 -18.84 -0.89
CA GLU A 164 -4.21 -20.25 -1.25
C GLU A 164 -3.05 -20.62 -2.20
N ASP A 165 -2.34 -19.60 -2.74
CA ASP A 165 -1.17 -19.84 -3.58
C ASP A 165 0.06 -20.20 -2.73
N PRO A 166 0.79 -21.29 -3.06
CA PRO A 166 1.90 -21.78 -2.24
C PRO A 166 3.14 -20.85 -2.23
N ARG A 167 3.27 -19.93 -3.19
CA ARG A 167 4.37 -18.96 -3.25
C ARG A 167 4.00 -17.62 -2.63
N VAL A 168 2.71 -17.32 -2.62
CA VAL A 168 2.13 -16.11 -2.00
C VAL A 168 1.32 -16.56 -0.79
N GLY A 169 1.97 -16.86 0.31
CA GLY A 169 1.36 -17.54 1.46
C GLY A 169 0.25 -16.76 2.17
N VAL A 170 0.28 -15.43 2.09
CA VAL A 170 -0.71 -14.54 2.73
C VAL A 170 -1.10 -13.39 1.80
N ARG A 171 -2.20 -12.72 2.09
CA ARG A 171 -2.61 -11.45 1.47
C ARG A 171 -1.85 -10.28 2.11
N CYS A 172 -1.69 -9.21 1.35
CA CYS A 172 -1.20 -7.94 1.87
C CYS A 172 -2.10 -7.44 3.02
N GLU A 173 -1.52 -6.83 4.05
CA GLU A 173 -2.26 -6.30 5.20
C GLU A 173 -3.29 -5.22 4.83
N HIS A 174 -3.06 -4.49 3.74
CA HIS A 174 -4.03 -3.54 3.18
C HIS A 174 -5.30 -4.22 2.65
N PHE A 175 -5.17 -5.43 2.10
CA PHE A 175 -6.34 -6.20 1.68
C PHE A 175 -7.28 -6.49 2.85
N ALA A 176 -6.73 -6.91 4.00
CA ALA A 176 -7.51 -7.19 5.19
C ALA A 176 -8.19 -5.94 5.75
N LEU A 177 -7.52 -4.78 5.68
CA LEU A 177 -8.08 -3.49 6.07
C LEU A 177 -9.26 -3.11 5.17
N CYS A 178 -9.06 -3.12 3.84
CA CYS A 178 -10.10 -2.78 2.86
C CYS A 178 -11.31 -3.72 2.95
N LYS A 179 -11.08 -5.01 3.24
CA LYS A 179 -12.17 -5.97 3.48
C LYS A 179 -13.04 -5.54 4.66
N GLN A 180 -12.43 -5.16 5.81
CA GLN A 180 -13.16 -4.69 6.99
C GLN A 180 -13.93 -3.38 6.71
N MET A 181 -13.33 -2.44 5.96
CA MET A 181 -14.02 -1.22 5.55
C MET A 181 -15.29 -1.55 4.76
N ARG A 182 -15.21 -2.46 3.78
CA ARG A 182 -16.35 -2.90 2.96
C ARG A 182 -17.44 -3.59 3.78
N GLU A 183 -17.07 -4.44 4.72
CA GLU A 183 -18.00 -5.11 5.64
C GLU A 183 -18.78 -4.11 6.52
N LYS A 184 -18.28 -2.89 6.66
CA LYS A 184 -18.91 -1.77 7.37
C LYS A 184 -19.66 -0.79 6.44
N GLY A 185 -19.72 -1.07 5.14
CA GLY A 185 -20.40 -0.24 4.15
C GLY A 185 -19.54 0.84 3.50
N TYR A 186 -18.25 0.90 3.79
CA TYR A 186 -17.29 1.82 3.15
C TYR A 186 -16.60 1.12 1.97
N ASP A 187 -17.27 1.06 0.83
CA ASP A 187 -16.86 0.28 -0.33
C ASP A 187 -16.38 1.13 -1.52
N ARG A 188 -16.47 2.46 -1.42
CA ARG A 188 -15.98 3.39 -2.44
C ARG A 188 -14.45 3.56 -2.34
N ILE A 189 -13.74 2.50 -2.77
CA ILE A 189 -12.28 2.39 -2.72
C ILE A 189 -11.72 2.58 -4.13
N PHE A 190 -10.80 3.56 -4.31
CA PHE A 190 -10.27 3.93 -5.61
C PHE A 190 -8.76 4.13 -5.59
N ILE A 191 -8.16 4.05 -6.78
CA ILE A 191 -6.88 4.68 -7.09
C ILE A 191 -7.16 5.98 -7.84
N ASN A 192 -6.55 7.09 -7.38
CA ASN A 192 -6.61 8.36 -8.09
C ASN A 192 -5.41 8.48 -9.04
N PRO A 193 -5.61 8.42 -10.37
CA PRO A 193 -4.54 8.59 -11.33
C PRO A 193 -3.82 9.94 -11.26
N ALA A 194 -4.50 10.99 -10.76
CA ALA A 194 -3.91 12.30 -10.55
C ALA A 194 -2.99 12.37 -9.32
N MET A 195 -3.24 11.53 -8.28
CA MET A 195 -2.43 11.47 -7.07
C MET A 195 -1.20 10.57 -7.31
N LYS A 196 -0.22 11.09 -8.05
CA LYS A 196 0.97 10.33 -8.41
C LYS A 196 2.05 10.42 -7.35
N VAL A 197 2.60 9.27 -6.97
CA VAL A 197 3.81 9.18 -6.15
C VAL A 197 4.89 8.36 -6.85
N VAL A 198 6.15 8.70 -6.60
CA VAL A 198 7.29 8.04 -7.24
C VAL A 198 8.16 7.41 -6.17
N TYR A 199 8.32 6.09 -6.23
CA TYR A 199 9.26 5.35 -5.41
C TYR A 199 10.72 5.56 -5.86
N GLY A 200 11.67 5.34 -4.95
CA GLY A 200 13.07 5.37 -5.25
C GLY A 200 13.47 4.35 -6.32
N SER A 201 14.33 4.74 -7.25
CA SER A 201 14.94 3.77 -8.17
C SER A 201 16.07 3.05 -7.45
N TYR A 202 15.87 1.82 -7.03
CA TYR A 202 16.88 1.00 -6.33
C TYR A 202 18.15 0.69 -7.16
N GLY A 203 18.20 1.05 -8.45
CA GLY A 203 19.28 0.69 -9.35
C GLY A 203 20.40 1.72 -9.46
N LEU A 204 20.10 2.98 -9.68
CA LEU A 204 21.10 4.02 -9.94
C LEU A 204 21.85 4.44 -8.69
N GLU A 205 21.20 4.51 -7.54
CA GLU A 205 21.86 4.86 -6.26
C GLU A 205 22.83 3.79 -5.79
N ARG A 206 22.51 2.50 -6.01
CA ARG A 206 23.45 1.41 -5.75
C ARG A 206 24.65 1.43 -6.70
N LEU A 207 24.48 1.83 -7.96
CA LEU A 207 25.60 2.03 -8.89
C LEU A 207 26.46 3.25 -8.47
N TRP A 208 25.84 4.39 -8.16
CA TRP A 208 26.57 5.57 -7.68
C TRP A 208 27.30 5.31 -6.35
N SER A 209 26.65 4.68 -5.38
CA SER A 209 27.31 4.38 -4.11
C SER A 209 28.46 3.38 -4.24
N LYS A 210 28.44 2.49 -5.23
CA LYS A 210 29.57 1.61 -5.56
C LYS A 210 30.70 2.33 -6.30
N LEU A 211 30.38 3.31 -7.13
CA LEU A 211 31.37 4.12 -7.87
C LEU A 211 32.03 5.18 -7.01
N CYS A 212 31.31 5.76 -6.05
CA CYS A 212 31.85 6.76 -5.12
C CYS A 212 32.58 6.16 -3.90
N ARG A 213 32.61 4.83 -3.73
CA ARG A 213 33.37 4.14 -2.68
C ARG A 213 34.71 3.57 -3.19
N ARG A 214 35.17 3.98 -4.37
CA ARG A 214 36.50 3.80 -4.89
C ARG A 214 37.16 5.17 -4.92
#